data_7791c9c3851e75cc73880a7164f3eafe
#
_entry.id   7791c9c3851e75cc73880a7164f3eafe
#
_cell.length_a   1.000
_cell.length_b   1.000
_cell.length_c   1.000
_cell.angle_alpha   90.00
_cell.angle_beta   90.00
_cell.angle_gamma   90.00
#
_symmetry.space_group_name_H-M   'P 1'
#
loop_
_entity.id
_entity.type
_entity.pdbx_description
1 polymer ?
#
loop_
_entity_poly.entity_id
_entity_poly.type
_entity_poly.pdbx_seq_one_letter_code
_entity_poly.pdbx_strand_id
1 'polypeptide(L)'
;MNPETVVKSSVALDINRRRAILKRLAEPGVPVAELAGAVKLHPSTIYRMKERADAGESLVDGRLLLPGMPSKVDDLRVGWVLAYLAAHQGASCAVACRELNKIAPNNGWPETNYFGLRRRLKALPADLRKLLADGSKAMLQKTMPVGRREKYRVLELVQGDFSELPIWTVDMADGTMFKPYMTGVIDAASRVVTGLKFHKSPPDAAQVISTLRHAFLPKQDPNFPFWGVPEVFQSDNGGAFDNAQVQQAALRTGFVADTIAVGHPEQNGKIERFFGTFAHGFLVRLQGYADQSSGKHKAEQGGVIPFPVLERLACRYLLEYSATVHSEIGTTPWEKWHDLIGASSGRLFPRKHIEDGLRLTVEGDVTREGVSVDGRYYNGDCLNGLVEDRVTLLVTPDECDQIIPAYHRGEKIGNLRLANKVVDEINAGRLSRALRLLKFRGELAEKLDEMPESGRQETVKPAVVRKAVRATKPKKRGGKPSKSARLSRETC
;
A
#
# COMPACT_ATOMS: atom_id res chain seq x y z
N MET A 1 -19.54 -36.79 4.29
CA MET A 1 -20.83 -37.23 3.73
C MET A 1 -20.62 -38.54 3.02
N ASN A 2 -21.29 -39.58 3.47
CA ASN A 2 -21.15 -40.92 2.97
C ASN A 2 -21.66 -40.98 1.51
N PRO A 3 -20.92 -41.52 0.53
CA PRO A 3 -21.35 -41.58 -0.88
C PRO A 3 -22.71 -42.27 -1.08
N GLU A 4 -23.08 -43.18 -0.20
CA GLU A 4 -24.41 -43.81 -0.20
C GLU A 4 -25.56 -42.86 0.07
N THR A 5 -25.35 -41.78 0.83
CA THR A 5 -26.39 -40.79 1.17
C THR A 5 -26.70 -39.86 0.00
N VAL A 6 -25.71 -39.57 -0.85
CA VAL A 6 -25.88 -38.72 -2.04
C VAL A 6 -26.62 -39.45 -3.13
N VAL A 7 -26.36 -40.74 -3.32
CA VAL A 7 -27.08 -41.60 -4.31
C VAL A 7 -28.53 -41.75 -3.91
N LYS A 8 -28.84 -41.95 -2.64
CA LYS A 8 -30.23 -42.02 -2.14
C LYS A 8 -31.02 -40.74 -2.32
N SER A 9 -30.37 -39.55 -2.18
CA SER A 9 -31.06 -38.26 -2.34
C SER A 9 -31.38 -37.95 -3.83
N SER A 10 -30.47 -38.27 -4.75
CA SER A 10 -30.69 -38.05 -6.19
C SER A 10 -31.76 -39.00 -6.77
N VAL A 11 -31.78 -40.25 -6.29
CA VAL A 11 -32.83 -41.23 -6.65
C VAL A 11 -34.20 -40.79 -6.12
N ALA A 12 -34.27 -40.32 -4.88
CA ALA A 12 -35.49 -39.81 -4.28
C ALA A 12 -36.03 -38.59 -5.04
N LEU A 13 -35.15 -37.66 -5.41
CA LEU A 13 -35.50 -36.47 -6.21
C LEU A 13 -36.03 -36.84 -7.59
N ASP A 14 -35.44 -37.84 -8.28
CA ASP A 14 -35.91 -38.29 -9.59
C ASP A 14 -37.29 -38.99 -9.51
N ILE A 15 -37.51 -39.83 -8.50
CA ILE A 15 -38.78 -40.47 -8.23
C ILE A 15 -39.88 -39.42 -7.95
N ASN A 16 -39.64 -38.44 -7.07
CA ASN A 16 -40.58 -37.40 -6.73
C ASN A 16 -40.93 -36.52 -7.93
N ARG A 17 -39.94 -36.22 -8.78
CA ARG A 17 -40.16 -35.47 -10.01
C ARG A 17 -41.06 -36.26 -10.99
N ARG A 18 -40.80 -37.57 -11.18
CA ARG A 18 -41.57 -38.43 -12.05
C ARG A 18 -43.02 -38.62 -11.56
N ARG A 19 -43.23 -38.81 -10.25
CA ARG A 19 -44.56 -38.84 -9.60
C ARG A 19 -45.33 -37.58 -9.81
N ALA A 20 -44.68 -36.39 -9.66
CA ALA A 20 -45.33 -35.11 -9.90
C ALA A 20 -45.76 -34.92 -11.35
N ILE A 21 -44.96 -35.37 -12.32
CA ILE A 21 -45.32 -35.37 -13.75
C ILE A 21 -46.51 -36.25 -14.02
N LEU A 22 -46.54 -37.46 -13.49
CA LEU A 22 -47.63 -38.43 -13.67
C LEU A 22 -48.92 -37.92 -12.97
N LYS A 23 -48.84 -37.32 -11.79
CA LYS A 23 -49.97 -36.72 -11.11
C LYS A 23 -50.60 -35.63 -11.95
N ARG A 24 -49.78 -34.75 -12.55
CA ARG A 24 -50.28 -33.65 -13.39
C ARG A 24 -50.83 -34.17 -14.73
N LEU A 25 -50.34 -35.28 -15.25
CA LEU A 25 -50.86 -35.95 -16.45
C LEU A 25 -52.23 -36.59 -16.19
N ALA A 26 -52.55 -36.95 -14.93
CA ALA A 26 -53.86 -37.53 -14.55
C ALA A 26 -54.96 -36.43 -14.38
N GLU A 27 -54.61 -35.17 -14.41
CA GLU A 27 -55.59 -34.05 -14.37
C GLU A 27 -56.32 -33.96 -15.70
N PRO A 28 -57.67 -33.80 -15.71
CA PRO A 28 -58.42 -33.73 -16.93
C PRO A 28 -58.07 -32.56 -17.81
N GLY A 29 -57.79 -32.79 -19.09
CA GLY A 29 -57.54 -31.73 -20.07
C GLY A 29 -56.09 -31.27 -20.21
N VAL A 30 -55.11 -31.91 -19.57
CA VAL A 30 -53.66 -31.59 -19.74
C VAL A 30 -53.07 -32.31 -20.91
N PRO A 31 -52.70 -31.63 -22.02
CA PRO A 31 -52.08 -32.25 -23.18
C PRO A 31 -50.64 -32.72 -22.87
N VAL A 32 -50.26 -33.94 -23.26
CA VAL A 32 -48.89 -34.47 -23.04
C VAL A 32 -47.82 -33.58 -23.66
N ALA A 33 -48.13 -32.95 -24.81
CA ALA A 33 -47.18 -32.08 -25.50
C ALA A 33 -46.86 -30.80 -24.68
N GLU A 34 -47.87 -30.20 -24.06
CA GLU A 34 -47.70 -29.03 -23.21
C GLU A 34 -46.89 -29.36 -21.93
N LEU A 35 -47.27 -30.48 -21.28
CA LEU A 35 -46.55 -30.96 -20.09
C LEU A 35 -45.08 -31.30 -20.44
N ALA A 36 -44.84 -31.93 -21.59
CA ALA A 36 -43.50 -32.27 -22.09
C ALA A 36 -42.65 -30.99 -22.29
N GLY A 37 -43.21 -29.94 -22.87
CA GLY A 37 -42.58 -28.65 -23.02
C GLY A 37 -42.21 -28.01 -21.67
N ALA A 38 -43.18 -28.00 -20.73
CA ALA A 38 -43.01 -27.41 -19.38
C ALA A 38 -41.89 -28.11 -18.57
N VAL A 39 -41.78 -29.44 -18.67
CA VAL A 39 -40.76 -30.24 -17.94
C VAL A 39 -39.46 -30.47 -18.71
N LYS A 40 -39.40 -29.96 -19.92
CA LYS A 40 -38.26 -30.14 -20.86
C LYS A 40 -37.90 -31.62 -21.12
N LEU A 41 -38.91 -32.42 -21.35
CA LEU A 41 -38.80 -33.86 -21.73
C LEU A 41 -39.46 -34.09 -23.07
N HIS A 42 -38.97 -35.11 -23.79
CA HIS A 42 -39.65 -35.52 -25.02
C HIS A 42 -40.99 -36.21 -24.69
N PRO A 43 -42.08 -35.97 -25.43
CA PRO A 43 -43.40 -36.61 -25.18
C PRO A 43 -43.34 -38.15 -25.03
N SER A 44 -42.56 -38.82 -25.82
CA SER A 44 -42.37 -40.28 -25.72
C SER A 44 -41.78 -40.75 -24.37
N THR A 45 -41.04 -39.87 -23.66
CA THR A 45 -40.51 -40.16 -22.32
C THR A 45 -41.64 -40.15 -21.29
N ILE A 46 -42.60 -39.22 -21.44
CA ILE A 46 -43.78 -39.14 -20.57
C ILE A 46 -44.72 -40.32 -20.79
N TYR A 47 -44.96 -40.69 -22.05
CA TYR A 47 -45.74 -41.88 -22.35
C TYR A 47 -45.14 -43.15 -21.74
N ARG A 48 -43.82 -43.37 -21.89
CA ARG A 48 -43.13 -44.51 -21.29
C ARG A 48 -43.18 -44.48 -19.76
N MET A 49 -43.11 -43.30 -19.13
CA MET A 49 -43.29 -43.21 -17.68
C MET A 49 -44.70 -43.58 -17.25
N LYS A 50 -45.74 -43.19 -18.02
CA LYS A 50 -47.13 -43.55 -17.76
C LYS A 50 -47.33 -45.06 -17.91
N GLU A 51 -46.90 -45.63 -19.01
CA GLU A 51 -46.97 -47.07 -19.30
C GLU A 51 -46.32 -47.91 -18.18
N ARG A 52 -45.13 -47.51 -17.71
CA ARG A 52 -44.47 -48.16 -16.58
C ARG A 52 -45.22 -48.00 -15.26
N ALA A 53 -45.79 -46.83 -15.02
CA ALA A 53 -46.61 -46.60 -13.83
C ALA A 53 -47.86 -47.42 -13.80
N ASP A 54 -48.54 -47.52 -14.96
CA ASP A 54 -49.77 -48.30 -15.17
C ASP A 54 -49.50 -49.81 -15.06
N ALA A 55 -48.31 -50.24 -15.46
CA ALA A 55 -47.84 -51.63 -15.28
C ALA A 55 -47.34 -51.95 -13.87
N GLY A 56 -47.39 -51.02 -12.94
CA GLY A 56 -46.87 -51.18 -11.55
C GLY A 56 -45.33 -51.30 -11.49
N GLU A 57 -44.58 -50.94 -12.54
CA GLU A 57 -43.15 -51.01 -12.59
C GLU A 57 -42.48 -49.85 -11.82
N SER A 58 -41.27 -50.06 -11.41
CA SER A 58 -40.45 -49.04 -10.77
C SER A 58 -40.24 -47.82 -11.65
N LEU A 59 -40.55 -46.65 -11.16
CA LEU A 59 -40.30 -45.35 -11.83
C LEU A 59 -38.85 -44.94 -11.76
N VAL A 60 -37.98 -45.65 -11.03
CA VAL A 60 -36.56 -45.36 -10.92
C VAL A 60 -35.90 -45.65 -12.28
N ASP A 61 -35.07 -44.72 -12.75
CA ASP A 61 -34.22 -44.99 -13.88
C ASP A 61 -33.19 -46.10 -13.50
N GLY A 62 -33.26 -47.26 -14.18
CA GLY A 62 -32.37 -48.37 -13.89
C GLY A 62 -30.86 -48.01 -13.97
N ARG A 63 -30.53 -46.93 -14.66
CA ARG A 63 -29.16 -46.41 -14.74
C ARG A 63 -28.72 -45.77 -13.39
N LEU A 64 -29.63 -45.34 -12.56
CA LEU A 64 -29.34 -44.78 -11.22
C LEU A 64 -29.12 -45.92 -10.19
N LEU A 65 -29.61 -47.11 -10.48
CA LEU A 65 -29.49 -48.28 -9.60
C LEU A 65 -28.26 -49.12 -9.90
N LEU A 66 -27.66 -48.95 -11.07
CA LEU A 66 -26.46 -49.69 -11.43
C LEU A 66 -25.26 -49.06 -10.76
N PRO A 67 -24.41 -49.81 -10.03
CA PRO A 67 -23.11 -49.31 -9.65
C PRO A 67 -22.39 -48.85 -10.91
N GLY A 68 -21.87 -47.61 -10.88
CA GLY A 68 -21.16 -47.06 -12.03
C GLY A 68 -20.10 -48.03 -12.50
N MET A 69 -19.97 -48.24 -13.81
CA MET A 69 -18.92 -49.10 -14.37
C MET A 69 -17.58 -48.77 -13.73
N PRO A 70 -16.83 -49.76 -13.21
CA PRO A 70 -15.52 -49.50 -12.61
C PRO A 70 -14.65 -48.76 -13.64
N SER A 71 -13.96 -47.73 -13.15
CA SER A 71 -13.07 -46.95 -14.03
C SER A 71 -11.97 -47.88 -14.56
N LYS A 72 -11.77 -47.85 -15.87
CA LYS A 72 -10.65 -48.56 -16.50
C LYS A 72 -9.28 -47.99 -16.16
N VAL A 73 -9.25 -46.86 -15.47
CA VAL A 73 -8.04 -46.17 -15.00
C VAL A 73 -7.83 -46.57 -13.54
N ASP A 74 -6.79 -47.35 -13.27
CA ASP A 74 -6.42 -47.81 -11.93
C ASP A 74 -5.80 -46.70 -11.04
N ASP A 75 -5.62 -47.02 -9.78
CA ASP A 75 -5.13 -46.07 -8.81
C ASP A 75 -3.63 -45.73 -9.01
N LEU A 76 -2.84 -46.63 -9.57
CA LEU A 76 -1.41 -46.40 -9.87
C LEU A 76 -1.26 -45.29 -10.91
N ARG A 77 -2.01 -45.41 -12.01
CA ARG A 77 -2.00 -44.39 -13.08
C ARG A 77 -2.57 -43.06 -12.59
N VAL A 78 -3.61 -43.06 -11.73
CA VAL A 78 -4.12 -41.85 -11.09
C VAL A 78 -3.04 -41.26 -10.16
N GLY A 79 -2.37 -42.09 -9.37
CA GLY A 79 -1.28 -41.66 -8.48
C GLY A 79 -0.13 -40.98 -9.24
N TRP A 80 0.28 -41.59 -10.36
CA TRP A 80 1.30 -40.98 -11.22
C TRP A 80 0.88 -39.61 -11.75
N VAL A 81 -0.36 -39.48 -12.23
CA VAL A 81 -0.89 -38.20 -12.74
C VAL A 81 -0.96 -37.16 -11.65
N LEU A 82 -1.34 -37.54 -10.41
CA LEU A 82 -1.35 -36.65 -9.29
C LEU A 82 0.07 -36.14 -8.95
N ALA A 83 1.06 -37.02 -8.95
CA ALA A 83 2.45 -36.67 -8.77
C ALA A 83 2.96 -35.71 -9.86
N TYR A 84 2.61 -36.03 -11.15
CA TYR A 84 2.96 -35.17 -12.27
C TYR A 84 2.36 -33.75 -12.13
N LEU A 85 1.06 -33.67 -11.86
CA LEU A 85 0.38 -32.37 -11.68
C LEU A 85 0.91 -31.57 -10.47
N ALA A 86 1.30 -32.25 -9.42
CA ALA A 86 1.93 -31.62 -8.26
C ALA A 86 3.33 -31.04 -8.58
N ALA A 87 4.11 -31.77 -9.40
CA ALA A 87 5.44 -31.34 -9.83
C ALA A 87 5.40 -30.24 -10.91
N HIS A 88 4.34 -30.20 -11.73
CA HIS A 88 4.19 -29.27 -12.85
C HIS A 88 2.94 -28.39 -12.65
N GLN A 89 3.03 -27.41 -11.75
CA GLN A 89 1.92 -26.50 -11.45
C GLN A 89 1.45 -25.77 -12.73
N GLY A 90 0.15 -25.79 -12.96
CA GLY A 90 -0.45 -25.24 -14.18
C GLY A 90 -0.58 -26.22 -15.35
N ALA A 91 -0.05 -27.45 -15.26
CA ALA A 91 -0.26 -28.44 -16.26
C ALA A 91 -1.73 -28.90 -16.32
N SER A 92 -2.29 -28.99 -17.53
CA SER A 92 -3.66 -29.48 -17.71
C SER A 92 -3.74 -31.00 -17.60
N CYS A 93 -4.94 -31.50 -17.24
CA CYS A 93 -5.22 -32.96 -17.26
C CYS A 93 -4.93 -33.58 -18.61
N ALA A 94 -5.08 -32.85 -19.73
CA ALA A 94 -4.77 -33.33 -21.06
C ALA A 94 -3.27 -33.53 -21.29
N VAL A 95 -2.46 -32.62 -20.76
CA VAL A 95 -0.99 -32.74 -20.78
C VAL A 95 -0.57 -33.95 -19.95
N ALA A 96 -1.04 -34.05 -18.72
CA ALA A 96 -0.73 -35.18 -17.84
C ALA A 96 -1.14 -36.52 -18.44
N CYS A 97 -2.28 -36.61 -19.13
CA CYS A 97 -2.72 -37.81 -19.83
C CYS A 97 -1.78 -38.19 -20.98
N ARG A 98 -1.31 -37.21 -21.75
CA ARG A 98 -0.34 -37.46 -22.82
C ARG A 98 0.99 -37.95 -22.30
N GLU A 99 1.49 -37.36 -21.25
CA GLU A 99 2.76 -37.77 -20.63
C GLU A 99 2.64 -39.16 -19.99
N LEU A 100 1.52 -39.48 -19.33
CA LEU A 100 1.22 -40.83 -18.84
C LEU A 100 1.27 -41.88 -19.97
N ASN A 101 0.64 -41.55 -21.11
CA ASN A 101 0.59 -42.49 -22.22
C ASN A 101 1.95 -42.70 -22.92
N LYS A 102 2.86 -41.74 -22.85
CA LYS A 102 4.25 -41.93 -23.33
C LYS A 102 5.01 -42.98 -22.50
N ILE A 103 4.79 -43.01 -21.20
CA ILE A 103 5.48 -43.96 -20.30
C ILE A 103 4.71 -45.26 -20.11
N ALA A 104 3.44 -45.32 -20.48
CA ALA A 104 2.57 -46.46 -20.30
C ALA A 104 3.15 -47.78 -20.91
N PRO A 105 3.73 -47.80 -22.14
CA PRO A 105 4.33 -49.00 -22.70
C PRO A 105 5.48 -49.54 -21.85
N ASN A 106 6.33 -48.70 -21.32
CA ASN A 106 7.48 -49.07 -20.51
C ASN A 106 7.10 -49.65 -19.14
N ASN A 107 5.88 -49.33 -18.66
CA ASN A 107 5.35 -49.82 -17.39
C ASN A 107 4.31 -50.95 -17.57
N GLY A 108 4.09 -51.43 -18.76
CA GLY A 108 3.07 -52.45 -19.06
C GLY A 108 1.64 -51.95 -18.84
N TRP A 109 1.41 -50.64 -18.85
CA TRP A 109 0.09 -50.06 -18.65
C TRP A 109 -0.66 -49.93 -19.99
N PRO A 110 -1.98 -50.19 -20.00
CA PRO A 110 -2.78 -49.88 -21.16
C PRO A 110 -2.90 -48.37 -21.37
N GLU A 111 -3.08 -47.95 -22.60
CA GLU A 111 -3.33 -46.57 -22.95
C GLU A 111 -4.52 -45.99 -22.14
N THR A 112 -4.33 -44.80 -21.57
CA THR A 112 -5.30 -44.16 -20.70
C THR A 112 -6.14 -43.16 -21.48
N ASN A 113 -7.47 -43.39 -21.52
CA ASN A 113 -8.41 -42.46 -22.11
C ASN A 113 -8.55 -41.21 -21.27
N TYR A 114 -8.43 -40.04 -21.89
CA TYR A 114 -8.57 -38.73 -21.26
C TYR A 114 -9.87 -38.57 -20.46
N PHE A 115 -11.01 -39.02 -21.02
CA PHE A 115 -12.30 -38.87 -20.32
C PHE A 115 -12.40 -39.75 -19.07
N GLY A 116 -11.81 -40.93 -19.11
CA GLY A 116 -11.71 -41.81 -17.94
C GLY A 116 -10.87 -41.21 -16.85
N LEU A 117 -9.69 -40.70 -17.20
CA LEU A 117 -8.80 -40.01 -16.27
C LEU A 117 -9.48 -38.75 -15.68
N ARG A 118 -10.06 -37.90 -16.52
CA ARG A 118 -10.77 -36.69 -16.08
C ARG A 118 -11.92 -36.99 -15.10
N ARG A 119 -12.65 -38.11 -15.32
CA ARG A 119 -13.72 -38.55 -14.42
C ARG A 119 -13.16 -38.93 -13.04
N ARG A 120 -12.04 -39.66 -13.01
CA ARG A 120 -11.36 -40.04 -11.76
C ARG A 120 -10.85 -38.79 -11.00
N LEU A 121 -10.20 -37.85 -11.69
CA LEU A 121 -9.73 -36.60 -11.09
C LEU A 121 -10.88 -35.73 -10.58
N LYS A 122 -12.03 -35.73 -11.30
CA LYS A 122 -13.24 -35.01 -10.81
C LYS A 122 -13.89 -35.66 -9.59
N ALA A 123 -13.70 -36.96 -9.39
CA ALA A 123 -14.21 -37.67 -8.22
C ALA A 123 -13.36 -37.44 -6.96
N LEU A 124 -12.17 -36.82 -7.09
CA LEU A 124 -11.35 -36.46 -5.94
C LEU A 124 -12.03 -35.36 -5.09
N PRO A 125 -11.75 -35.29 -3.78
CA PRO A 125 -12.19 -34.22 -2.90
C PRO A 125 -11.88 -32.84 -3.49
N ALA A 126 -12.74 -31.85 -3.25
CA ALA A 126 -12.64 -30.54 -3.88
C ALA A 126 -11.36 -29.77 -3.49
N ASP A 127 -10.92 -29.95 -2.25
CA ASP A 127 -9.68 -29.42 -1.69
C ASP A 127 -8.45 -29.98 -2.40
N LEU A 128 -8.39 -31.32 -2.61
CA LEU A 128 -7.30 -31.96 -3.30
C LEU A 128 -7.24 -31.53 -4.77
N ARG A 129 -8.40 -31.41 -5.43
CA ARG A 129 -8.45 -30.91 -6.82
C ARG A 129 -7.92 -29.49 -6.96
N LYS A 130 -8.21 -28.62 -6.00
CA LYS A 130 -7.71 -27.24 -5.97
C LYS A 130 -6.22 -27.17 -5.66
N LEU A 131 -5.75 -28.01 -4.72
CA LEU A 131 -4.33 -28.12 -4.44
C LEU A 131 -3.52 -28.47 -5.69
N LEU A 132 -4.02 -29.40 -6.49
CA LEU A 132 -3.36 -29.87 -7.72
C LEU A 132 -3.44 -28.82 -8.85
N ALA A 133 -4.52 -28.07 -8.93
CA ALA A 133 -4.72 -27.08 -10.00
C ALA A 133 -4.00 -25.76 -9.72
N ASP A 134 -4.11 -25.26 -8.49
CA ASP A 134 -3.79 -23.89 -8.13
C ASP A 134 -2.65 -23.80 -7.09
N GLY A 135 -2.18 -24.94 -6.58
CA GLY A 135 -1.17 -25.02 -5.51
C GLY A 135 -1.73 -24.81 -4.11
N SER A 136 -0.87 -24.96 -3.10
CA SER A 136 -1.26 -24.92 -1.69
C SER A 136 -1.87 -23.57 -1.23
N LYS A 137 -1.34 -22.48 -1.76
CA LYS A 137 -1.81 -21.12 -1.44
C LYS A 137 -3.24 -20.89 -1.91
N ALA A 138 -3.54 -21.20 -3.15
CA ALA A 138 -4.89 -21.01 -3.71
C ALA A 138 -5.90 -21.99 -3.10
N MET A 139 -5.47 -23.18 -2.70
CA MET A 139 -6.30 -24.12 -1.94
C MET A 139 -6.70 -23.53 -0.58
N LEU A 140 -5.75 -23.01 0.21
CA LEU A 140 -6.03 -22.41 1.49
C LEU A 140 -7.01 -21.24 1.38
N GLN A 141 -6.81 -20.37 0.40
CA GLN A 141 -7.68 -19.21 0.17
C GLN A 141 -9.12 -19.59 -0.22
N LYS A 142 -9.30 -20.67 -0.99
CA LYS A 142 -10.61 -21.06 -1.54
C LYS A 142 -11.35 -22.13 -0.73
N THR A 143 -10.65 -22.91 0.07
CA THR A 143 -11.24 -24.05 0.81
C THR A 143 -11.37 -23.86 2.29
N MET A 144 -10.50 -23.04 2.91
CA MET A 144 -10.65 -22.72 4.31
C MET A 144 -11.60 -21.53 4.48
N PRO A 145 -12.73 -21.69 5.22
CA PRO A 145 -13.52 -20.53 5.60
C PRO A 145 -12.65 -19.63 6.49
N VAL A 146 -12.32 -18.47 5.98
CA VAL A 146 -11.76 -17.41 6.82
C VAL A 146 -12.86 -17.02 7.79
N GLY A 147 -12.73 -17.36 9.07
CA GLY A 147 -13.67 -16.93 10.10
C GLY A 147 -13.87 -15.41 10.03
N ARG A 148 -15.08 -14.94 10.34
CA ARG A 148 -15.28 -13.48 10.50
C ARG A 148 -14.28 -13.01 11.54
N ARG A 149 -13.35 -12.14 11.13
CA ARG A 149 -12.40 -11.52 12.06
C ARG A 149 -13.18 -10.74 13.11
N GLU A 150 -12.66 -10.75 14.33
CA GLU A 150 -13.21 -9.97 15.42
C GLU A 150 -13.39 -8.50 15.05
N LYS A 151 -14.35 -7.85 15.66
CA LYS A 151 -14.60 -6.43 15.44
C LYS A 151 -13.46 -5.64 16.11
N TYR A 152 -12.62 -5.01 15.31
CA TYR A 152 -11.60 -4.10 15.82
C TYR A 152 -12.22 -2.84 16.44
N ARG A 153 -11.55 -2.28 17.42
CA ARG A 153 -11.77 -0.88 17.86
C ARG A 153 -11.13 0.06 16.85
N VAL A 154 -11.60 1.29 16.80
CA VAL A 154 -10.95 2.33 16.00
C VAL A 154 -9.51 2.52 16.50
N LEU A 155 -8.55 2.66 15.58
CA LEU A 155 -7.10 2.75 15.85
C LEU A 155 -6.48 1.51 16.53
N GLU A 156 -7.17 0.39 16.64
CA GLU A 156 -6.56 -0.87 17.06
C GLU A 156 -5.69 -1.44 15.95
N LEU A 157 -6.24 -1.54 14.75
CA LEU A 157 -5.53 -1.98 13.55
C LEU A 157 -5.75 -0.99 12.41
N VAL A 158 -4.67 -0.49 11.88
CA VAL A 158 -4.65 0.38 10.69
C VAL A 158 -3.82 -0.30 9.61
N GLN A 159 -4.32 -0.31 8.38
CA GLN A 159 -3.63 -0.91 7.23
C GLN A 159 -3.07 0.17 6.32
N GLY A 160 -1.83 -0.03 5.87
CA GLY A 160 -1.16 0.82 4.89
C GLY A 160 -0.70 0.03 3.68
N ASP A 161 -0.77 0.67 2.52
CA ASP A 161 -0.30 0.12 1.26
C ASP A 161 -0.08 1.23 0.24
N PHE A 162 0.57 0.91 -0.89
CA PHE A 162 0.68 1.82 -2.01
C PHE A 162 0.35 1.11 -3.34
N SER A 163 -0.09 1.91 -4.32
CA SER A 163 -0.41 1.40 -5.64
C SER A 163 -0.09 2.43 -6.72
N GLU A 164 0.42 1.99 -7.86
CA GLU A 164 0.43 2.81 -9.08
C GLU A 164 -1.01 3.01 -9.55
N LEU A 165 -1.39 4.25 -9.80
CA LEU A 165 -2.75 4.57 -10.22
C LEU A 165 -2.93 4.39 -11.72
N PRO A 166 -4.05 3.80 -12.16
CA PRO A 166 -4.36 3.64 -13.58
C PRO A 166 -4.84 4.96 -14.21
N ILE A 167 -4.07 6.04 -14.02
CA ILE A 167 -4.37 7.35 -14.59
C ILE A 167 -3.08 8.06 -15.01
N TRP A 168 -3.09 8.67 -16.17
CA TRP A 168 -2.01 9.56 -16.62
C TRP A 168 -2.26 10.97 -16.12
N THR A 169 -1.24 11.59 -15.58
CA THR A 169 -1.22 12.99 -15.11
C THR A 169 -0.05 13.72 -15.73
N VAL A 170 -0.09 15.04 -15.69
CA VAL A 170 0.99 15.91 -16.18
C VAL A 170 1.61 16.69 -15.04
N ASP A 171 2.94 16.71 -14.99
CA ASP A 171 3.69 17.61 -14.12
C ASP A 171 3.64 19.03 -14.71
N MET A 172 3.19 19.99 -13.91
CA MET A 172 3.10 21.38 -14.32
C MET A 172 4.45 22.10 -14.41
N ALA A 173 5.50 21.50 -13.85
CA ALA A 173 6.83 22.12 -13.85
C ALA A 173 7.58 21.93 -15.18
N ASP A 174 7.44 20.76 -15.81
CA ASP A 174 8.19 20.38 -17.01
C ASP A 174 7.33 19.77 -18.12
N GLY A 175 6.02 19.60 -17.89
CA GLY A 175 5.09 19.01 -18.86
C GLY A 175 5.22 17.49 -18.99
N THR A 176 5.98 16.81 -18.14
CA THR A 176 6.17 15.37 -18.19
C THR A 176 4.89 14.64 -17.81
N MET A 177 4.50 13.65 -18.61
CA MET A 177 3.38 12.75 -18.31
C MET A 177 3.87 11.52 -17.56
N PHE A 178 3.16 11.19 -16.48
CA PHE A 178 3.48 10.03 -15.63
C PHE A 178 2.21 9.43 -15.00
N LYS A 179 2.30 8.19 -14.56
CA LYS A 179 1.30 7.56 -13.70
C LYS A 179 1.73 7.74 -12.24
N PRO A 180 0.92 8.42 -11.40
CA PRO A 180 1.30 8.63 -10.02
C PRO A 180 1.11 7.36 -9.17
N TYR A 181 1.86 7.29 -8.09
CA TYR A 181 1.65 6.34 -7.01
C TYR A 181 0.81 6.98 -5.92
N MET A 182 0.00 6.18 -5.25
CA MET A 182 -0.82 6.58 -4.11
C MET A 182 -0.46 5.72 -2.91
N THR A 183 -0.10 6.33 -1.80
CA THR A 183 0.06 5.65 -0.51
C THR A 183 -1.15 5.97 0.35
N GLY A 184 -1.84 4.94 0.82
CA GLY A 184 -3.05 5.05 1.63
C GLY A 184 -2.91 4.40 3.00
N VAL A 185 -3.64 4.93 3.98
CA VAL A 185 -3.72 4.44 5.35
C VAL A 185 -5.19 4.39 5.76
N ILE A 186 -5.71 3.21 6.07
CA ILE A 186 -7.13 2.97 6.40
C ILE A 186 -7.29 2.34 7.78
N ASP A 187 -8.23 2.83 8.55
CA ASP A 187 -8.62 2.20 9.82
C ASP A 187 -9.47 0.94 9.58
N ALA A 188 -9.07 -0.16 10.18
CA ALA A 188 -9.70 -1.46 9.95
C ALA A 188 -11.11 -1.59 10.54
N ALA A 189 -11.46 -0.82 11.56
CA ALA A 189 -12.77 -0.85 12.21
C ALA A 189 -13.79 0.00 11.48
N SER A 190 -13.47 1.25 11.22
CA SER A 190 -14.38 2.25 10.65
C SER A 190 -14.35 2.32 9.13
N ARG A 191 -13.31 1.82 8.49
CA ARG A 191 -13.04 1.98 7.04
C ARG A 191 -12.68 3.43 6.65
N VAL A 192 -12.46 4.30 7.61
CA VAL A 192 -11.99 5.65 7.34
C VAL A 192 -10.55 5.61 6.80
N VAL A 193 -10.31 6.34 5.72
CA VAL A 193 -8.95 6.59 5.22
C VAL A 193 -8.37 7.74 6.02
N THR A 194 -7.49 7.44 6.97
CA THR A 194 -6.88 8.44 7.84
C THR A 194 -5.74 9.20 7.17
N GLY A 195 -5.07 8.58 6.18
CA GLY A 195 -3.97 9.19 5.44
C GLY A 195 -3.99 8.83 3.96
N LEU A 196 -3.70 9.80 3.12
CA LEU A 196 -3.55 9.62 1.68
C LEU A 196 -2.51 10.61 1.16
N LYS A 197 -1.54 10.12 0.42
CA LYS A 197 -0.58 10.95 -0.31
C LYS A 197 -0.29 10.38 -1.69
N PHE A 198 0.07 11.28 -2.61
CA PHE A 198 0.41 10.94 -3.97
C PHE A 198 1.88 11.22 -4.24
N HIS A 199 2.50 10.40 -5.09
CA HIS A 199 3.92 10.46 -5.41
C HIS A 199 4.12 10.32 -6.91
N LYS A 200 5.18 10.95 -7.45
CA LYS A 200 5.54 10.83 -8.88
C LYS A 200 6.27 9.52 -9.20
N SER A 201 6.86 8.90 -8.20
CA SER A 201 7.62 7.65 -8.26
C SER A 201 7.15 6.67 -7.18
N PRO A 202 7.53 5.38 -7.26
CA PRO A 202 7.29 4.45 -6.15
C PRO A 202 7.75 5.05 -4.83
N PRO A 203 6.93 4.95 -3.75
CA PRO A 203 7.27 5.56 -2.48
C PRO A 203 8.50 4.89 -1.83
N ASP A 204 9.30 5.71 -1.20
CA ASP A 204 10.39 5.32 -0.31
C ASP A 204 9.99 5.48 1.17
N ALA A 205 10.93 5.23 2.09
CA ALA A 205 10.69 5.39 3.52
C ALA A 205 10.27 6.82 3.92
N ALA A 206 10.79 7.85 3.24
CA ALA A 206 10.46 9.24 3.54
C ALA A 206 8.99 9.52 3.20
N GLN A 207 8.55 9.07 2.04
CA GLN A 207 7.16 9.23 1.57
C GLN A 207 6.18 8.41 2.41
N VAL A 208 6.58 7.21 2.87
CA VAL A 208 5.78 6.43 3.83
C VAL A 208 5.64 7.19 5.15
N ILE A 209 6.72 7.67 5.75
CA ILE A 209 6.66 8.44 7.01
C ILE A 209 5.86 9.73 6.83
N SER A 210 5.98 10.40 5.69
CA SER A 210 5.17 11.56 5.33
C SER A 210 3.67 11.22 5.30
N THR A 211 3.31 10.05 4.76
CA THR A 211 1.92 9.57 4.76
C THR A 211 1.45 9.20 6.17
N LEU A 212 2.30 8.57 6.99
CA LEU A 212 1.98 8.29 8.40
C LEU A 212 1.80 9.59 9.21
N ARG A 213 2.61 10.62 8.95
CA ARG A 213 2.41 11.95 9.54
C ARG A 213 1.03 12.50 9.16
N HIS A 214 0.68 12.43 7.88
CA HIS A 214 -0.65 12.82 7.42
C HIS A 214 -1.77 12.00 8.07
N ALA A 215 -1.58 10.70 8.31
CA ALA A 215 -2.56 9.84 8.95
C ALA A 215 -2.73 10.10 10.46
N PHE A 216 -1.62 10.33 11.18
CA PHE A 216 -1.62 10.31 12.65
C PHE A 216 -1.71 11.69 13.28
N LEU A 217 -1.38 12.76 12.56
CA LEU A 217 -1.49 14.13 13.04
C LEU A 217 -2.91 14.70 12.90
N PRO A 218 -3.35 15.54 13.84
CA PRO A 218 -4.62 16.26 13.71
C PRO A 218 -4.65 17.11 12.45
N LYS A 219 -5.76 17.01 11.69
CA LYS A 219 -5.99 17.79 10.48
C LYS A 219 -6.44 19.21 10.82
N GLN A 220 -6.12 20.13 9.93
CA GLN A 220 -6.65 21.51 10.03
C GLN A 220 -8.08 21.61 9.46
N ASP A 221 -8.44 20.72 8.54
CA ASP A 221 -9.78 20.68 7.95
C ASP A 221 -10.77 20.00 8.92
N PRO A 222 -11.77 20.75 9.43
CA PRO A 222 -12.78 20.19 10.32
C PRO A 222 -13.68 19.15 9.64
N ASN A 223 -13.76 19.18 8.31
CA ASN A 223 -14.51 18.17 7.55
C ASN A 223 -13.75 16.86 7.41
N PHE A 224 -12.49 16.81 7.80
CA PHE A 224 -11.67 15.60 7.77
C PHE A 224 -10.98 15.36 9.13
N PRO A 225 -11.73 15.10 10.21
CA PRO A 225 -11.20 15.05 11.58
C PRO A 225 -10.51 13.72 11.92
N PHE A 226 -10.24 12.86 10.95
CA PHE A 226 -9.74 11.50 11.15
C PHE A 226 -8.23 11.49 11.35
N TRP A 227 -7.77 11.14 12.56
CA TRP A 227 -6.36 11.06 12.90
C TRP A 227 -6.16 10.24 14.17
N GLY A 228 -4.95 9.83 14.43
CA GLY A 228 -4.55 9.13 15.65
C GLY A 228 -3.49 8.07 15.41
N VAL A 229 -2.76 7.71 16.45
CA VAL A 229 -1.70 6.69 16.39
C VAL A 229 -2.32 5.32 16.62
N PRO A 230 -2.20 4.35 15.70
CA PRO A 230 -2.77 3.01 15.90
C PRO A 230 -2.02 2.21 16.97
N GLU A 231 -2.65 1.15 17.48
CA GLU A 231 -1.92 0.13 18.26
C GLU A 231 -1.01 -0.67 17.31
N VAL A 232 -1.57 -1.12 16.19
CA VAL A 232 -0.85 -1.88 15.17
C VAL A 232 -1.04 -1.18 13.82
N PHE A 233 0.06 -0.88 13.17
CA PHE A 233 0.11 -0.49 11.76
C PHE A 233 0.57 -1.68 10.93
N GLN A 234 -0.30 -2.21 10.12
CA GLN A 234 -0.05 -3.38 9.28
C GLN A 234 0.16 -2.98 7.83
N SER A 235 1.20 -3.50 7.21
CA SER A 235 1.51 -3.27 5.80
C SER A 235 1.93 -4.56 5.11
N ASP A 236 2.03 -4.54 3.80
CA ASP A 236 2.66 -5.62 3.07
C ASP A 236 4.18 -5.67 3.31
N ASN A 237 4.83 -6.73 2.85
CA ASN A 237 6.27 -6.93 2.96
C ASN A 237 7.07 -6.12 1.91
N GLY A 238 6.52 -5.01 1.43
CA GLY A 238 7.19 -4.10 0.51
C GLY A 238 8.28 -3.30 1.20
N GLY A 239 9.49 -3.22 0.60
CA GLY A 239 10.64 -2.52 1.20
C GLY A 239 10.41 -1.06 1.58
N ALA A 240 9.35 -0.43 1.06
CA ALA A 240 8.97 0.93 1.45
C ALA A 240 8.42 1.00 2.88
N PHE A 241 7.68 -0.01 3.32
CA PHE A 241 7.11 -0.08 4.67
C PHE A 241 7.99 -0.88 5.63
N ASP A 242 8.58 -2.00 5.16
CA ASP A 242 9.46 -2.83 5.97
C ASP A 242 10.90 -2.33 5.88
N ASN A 243 11.20 -1.27 6.60
CA ASN A 243 12.53 -0.69 6.68
C ASN A 243 12.83 -0.12 8.08
N ALA A 244 14.12 0.08 8.35
CA ALA A 244 14.59 0.55 9.65
C ALA A 244 14.02 1.93 10.04
N GLN A 245 13.74 2.81 9.09
CA GLN A 245 13.20 4.14 9.36
C GLN A 245 11.78 4.07 9.91
N VAL A 246 10.92 3.23 9.31
CA VAL A 246 9.54 3.01 9.78
C VAL A 246 9.54 2.32 11.14
N GLN A 247 10.40 1.33 11.36
CA GLN A 247 10.54 0.64 12.65
C GLN A 247 11.00 1.60 13.76
N GLN A 248 11.97 2.46 13.48
CA GLN A 248 12.42 3.48 14.43
C GLN A 248 11.31 4.53 14.71
N ALA A 249 10.59 4.95 13.69
CA ALA A 249 9.45 5.85 13.86
C ALA A 249 8.35 5.20 14.71
N ALA A 250 8.08 3.92 14.51
CA ALA A 250 7.12 3.14 15.31
C ALA A 250 7.50 3.11 16.79
N LEU A 251 8.75 2.79 17.10
CA LEU A 251 9.27 2.80 18.48
C LEU A 251 9.14 4.17 19.14
N ARG A 252 9.50 5.25 18.43
CA ARG A 252 9.43 6.62 18.98
C ARG A 252 8.00 7.12 19.18
N THR A 253 7.08 6.70 18.30
CA THR A 253 5.68 7.15 18.33
C THR A 253 4.80 6.26 19.22
N GLY A 254 5.19 5.01 19.46
CA GLY A 254 4.47 4.06 20.31
C GLY A 254 3.38 3.26 19.58
N PHE A 255 3.63 2.85 18.34
CA PHE A 255 2.83 1.85 17.64
C PHE A 255 3.67 0.64 17.27
N VAL A 256 3.02 -0.49 16.99
CA VAL A 256 3.68 -1.68 16.46
C VAL A 256 3.59 -1.65 14.93
N ALA A 257 4.73 -1.64 14.25
CA ALA A 257 4.77 -1.86 12.80
C ALA A 257 4.82 -3.38 12.55
N ASP A 258 3.74 -3.92 11.99
CA ASP A 258 3.57 -5.33 11.67
C ASP A 258 3.58 -5.54 10.17
N THR A 259 4.39 -6.49 9.72
CA THR A 259 4.50 -6.83 8.30
C THR A 259 3.78 -8.13 8.03
N ILE A 260 2.90 -8.14 7.05
CA ILE A 260 2.11 -9.32 6.68
C ILE A 260 3.04 -10.41 6.17
N ALA A 261 2.85 -11.62 6.69
CA ALA A 261 3.62 -12.79 6.26
C ALA A 261 3.45 -13.03 4.74
N VAL A 262 4.54 -13.33 4.07
CA VAL A 262 4.54 -13.67 2.63
C VAL A 262 3.51 -14.78 2.38
N GLY A 263 2.55 -14.51 1.50
CA GLY A 263 1.55 -15.50 1.15
C GLY A 263 0.16 -15.27 1.73
N HIS A 264 -0.06 -14.25 2.55
CA HIS A 264 -1.33 -13.93 3.20
C HIS A 264 -1.91 -12.56 2.80
N PRO A 265 -2.12 -12.27 1.49
CA PRO A 265 -2.61 -10.97 1.02
C PRO A 265 -4.00 -10.65 1.59
N GLU A 266 -4.80 -11.67 1.98
CA GLU A 266 -6.10 -11.46 2.62
C GLU A 266 -6.02 -10.64 3.91
N GLN A 267 -4.84 -10.51 4.50
CA GLN A 267 -4.64 -9.72 5.71
C GLN A 267 -4.65 -8.22 5.42
N ASN A 268 -4.27 -7.76 4.20
CA ASN A 268 -4.32 -6.35 3.79
C ASN A 268 -5.59 -5.98 2.99
N GLY A 269 -6.57 -6.87 2.95
CA GLY A 269 -7.73 -6.76 2.07
C GLY A 269 -8.62 -5.52 2.25
N LYS A 270 -8.45 -4.71 3.31
CA LYS A 270 -9.25 -3.51 3.52
C LYS A 270 -8.72 -2.33 2.70
N ILE A 271 -7.41 -2.12 2.74
CA ILE A 271 -6.77 -1.07 1.94
C ILE A 271 -6.78 -1.44 0.44
N GLU A 272 -6.56 -2.72 0.09
CA GLU A 272 -6.67 -3.19 -1.30
C GLU A 272 -8.07 -2.94 -1.88
N ARG A 273 -9.11 -3.23 -1.09
CA ARG A 273 -10.50 -2.96 -1.48
C ARG A 273 -10.78 -1.46 -1.63
N PHE A 274 -10.21 -0.63 -0.75
CA PHE A 274 -10.30 0.82 -0.89
C PHE A 274 -9.65 1.29 -2.20
N PHE A 275 -8.47 0.79 -2.55
CA PHE A 275 -7.81 1.14 -3.82
C PHE A 275 -8.66 0.75 -5.04
N GLY A 276 -9.28 -0.44 -5.00
CA GLY A 276 -10.26 -0.84 -6.03
C GLY A 276 -11.46 0.10 -6.10
N THR A 277 -12.03 0.49 -4.95
CA THR A 277 -13.13 1.45 -4.88
C THR A 277 -12.73 2.82 -5.39
N PHE A 278 -11.54 3.30 -5.03
CA PHE A 278 -10.98 4.56 -5.51
C PHE A 278 -10.77 4.56 -7.03
N ALA A 279 -10.20 3.49 -7.57
CA ALA A 279 -9.97 3.39 -9.01
C ALA A 279 -11.29 3.34 -9.80
N HIS A 280 -12.21 2.44 -9.45
CA HIS A 280 -13.46 2.23 -10.19
C HIS A 280 -14.56 3.25 -9.86
N GLY A 281 -14.55 3.81 -8.66
CA GLY A 281 -15.55 4.79 -8.22
C GLY A 281 -15.18 6.23 -8.57
N PHE A 282 -13.90 6.55 -8.61
CA PHE A 282 -13.39 7.90 -8.77
C PHE A 282 -12.55 8.08 -10.03
N LEU A 283 -11.40 7.38 -10.16
CA LEU A 283 -10.45 7.64 -11.24
C LEU A 283 -11.05 7.40 -12.64
N VAL A 284 -11.93 6.41 -12.78
CA VAL A 284 -12.59 6.10 -14.05
C VAL A 284 -13.37 7.28 -14.65
N ARG A 285 -13.76 8.25 -13.82
CA ARG A 285 -14.50 9.47 -14.23
C ARG A 285 -13.59 10.60 -14.69
N LEU A 286 -12.28 10.46 -14.52
CA LEU A 286 -11.29 11.51 -14.78
C LEU A 286 -10.65 11.36 -16.16
N GLN A 287 -10.29 12.49 -16.76
CA GLN A 287 -9.46 12.50 -17.97
C GLN A 287 -8.08 11.91 -17.67
N GLY A 288 -7.55 11.14 -18.60
CA GLY A 288 -6.28 10.43 -18.41
C GLY A 288 -6.40 9.05 -17.78
N TYR A 289 -7.61 8.64 -17.35
CA TYR A 289 -7.81 7.27 -16.88
C TYR A 289 -7.46 6.27 -17.99
N ALA A 290 -6.63 5.33 -17.65
CA ALA A 290 -6.13 4.31 -18.57
C ALA A 290 -6.18 2.98 -17.87
N ASP A 291 -7.12 2.11 -18.24
CA ASP A 291 -7.06 0.73 -17.83
C ASP A 291 -5.77 0.07 -18.39
N GLN A 292 -5.49 -1.16 -17.98
CA GLN A 292 -4.26 -1.87 -18.39
C GLN A 292 -4.11 -1.98 -19.93
N SER A 293 -5.19 -1.79 -20.70
CA SER A 293 -5.21 -1.90 -22.17
C SER A 293 -4.93 -0.56 -22.89
N SER A 294 -5.02 0.57 -22.19
CA SER A 294 -4.87 1.90 -22.78
C SER A 294 -3.47 2.48 -22.55
N GLY A 295 -2.70 2.63 -23.63
CA GLY A 295 -1.37 3.24 -23.60
C GLY A 295 -1.37 4.76 -23.48
N LYS A 296 -0.17 5.35 -23.29
CA LYS A 296 0.08 6.78 -23.17
C LYS A 296 -0.57 7.61 -24.28
N HIS A 297 -0.52 7.14 -25.54
CA HIS A 297 -1.12 7.83 -26.70
C HIS A 297 -2.63 8.03 -26.59
N LYS A 298 -3.36 7.08 -26.02
CA LYS A 298 -4.81 7.25 -25.80
C LYS A 298 -5.10 8.30 -24.73
N ALA A 299 -4.29 8.36 -23.68
CA ALA A 299 -4.41 9.40 -22.66
C ALA A 299 -4.10 10.79 -23.22
N GLU A 300 -3.08 10.92 -24.06
CA GLU A 300 -2.75 12.18 -24.76
C GLU A 300 -3.91 12.68 -25.64
N GLN A 301 -4.59 11.79 -26.35
CA GLN A 301 -5.77 12.11 -27.17
C GLN A 301 -7.01 12.47 -26.36
N GLY A 302 -7.22 11.79 -25.22
CA GLY A 302 -8.36 12.00 -24.32
C GLY A 302 -8.19 13.16 -23.33
N GLY A 303 -7.01 13.76 -23.29
CA GLY A 303 -6.61 14.76 -22.30
C GLY A 303 -6.15 14.14 -21.00
N VAL A 304 -5.36 14.90 -20.25
CA VAL A 304 -4.84 14.51 -18.93
C VAL A 304 -5.05 15.63 -17.93
N ILE A 305 -5.22 15.29 -16.67
CA ILE A 305 -5.33 16.30 -15.61
C ILE A 305 -3.96 16.61 -15.00
N PRO A 306 -3.72 17.86 -14.57
CA PRO A 306 -2.54 18.21 -13.80
C PRO A 306 -2.48 17.43 -12.48
N PHE A 307 -1.27 17.01 -12.10
CA PHE A 307 -1.07 16.23 -10.85
C PHE A 307 -1.66 16.91 -9.60
N PRO A 308 -1.47 18.24 -9.34
CA PRO A 308 -2.10 18.89 -8.20
C PRO A 308 -3.64 18.95 -8.25
N VAL A 309 -4.21 18.85 -9.46
CA VAL A 309 -5.67 18.78 -9.62
C VAL A 309 -6.19 17.41 -9.18
N LEU A 310 -5.47 16.33 -9.52
CA LEU A 310 -5.78 14.99 -9.04
C LEU A 310 -5.83 14.95 -7.49
N GLU A 311 -4.83 15.51 -6.83
CA GLU A 311 -4.77 15.55 -5.36
C GLU A 311 -5.99 16.24 -4.74
N ARG A 312 -6.36 17.42 -5.26
CA ARG A 312 -7.54 18.15 -4.76
C ARG A 312 -8.85 17.41 -5.00
N LEU A 313 -9.00 16.78 -6.17
CA LEU A 313 -10.19 15.98 -6.47
C LEU A 313 -10.26 14.73 -5.60
N ALA A 314 -9.13 14.10 -5.31
CA ALA A 314 -9.05 12.96 -4.42
C ALA A 314 -9.45 13.31 -2.97
N CYS A 315 -9.01 14.46 -2.45
CA CYS A 315 -9.46 14.93 -1.14
C CYS A 315 -10.99 15.10 -1.07
N ARG A 316 -11.60 15.68 -2.13
CA ARG A 316 -13.07 15.79 -2.22
C ARG A 316 -13.73 14.41 -2.25
N TYR A 317 -13.18 13.48 -3.03
CA TYR A 317 -13.71 12.12 -3.07
C TYR A 317 -13.62 11.39 -1.72
N LEU A 318 -12.57 11.63 -0.93
CA LEU A 318 -12.48 11.04 0.43
C LEU A 318 -13.60 11.52 1.35
N LEU A 319 -14.03 12.76 1.24
CA LEU A 319 -15.20 13.26 1.98
C LEU A 319 -16.47 12.53 1.54
N GLU A 320 -16.69 12.41 0.23
CA GLU A 320 -17.82 11.66 -0.35
C GLU A 320 -17.80 10.19 0.10
N TYR A 321 -16.63 9.53 0.01
CA TYR A 321 -16.43 8.16 0.47
C TYR A 321 -16.76 7.99 1.96
N SER A 322 -16.29 8.91 2.80
CA SER A 322 -16.51 8.86 4.25
C SER A 322 -17.98 9.06 4.63
N ALA A 323 -18.76 9.77 3.80
CA ALA A 323 -20.20 9.99 3.97
C ALA A 323 -21.08 8.94 3.30
N THR A 324 -20.50 8.01 2.54
CA THR A 324 -21.27 6.97 1.83
C THR A 324 -21.38 5.70 2.69
N VAL A 325 -22.58 5.09 2.72
CA VAL A 325 -22.80 3.84 3.47
C VAL A 325 -21.93 2.72 2.91
N HIS A 326 -21.08 2.15 3.75
CA HIS A 326 -20.19 1.06 3.41
C HIS A 326 -20.85 -0.29 3.70
N SER A 327 -20.98 -1.16 2.69
CA SER A 327 -21.74 -2.42 2.76
C SER A 327 -21.30 -3.40 3.86
N GLU A 328 -19.99 -3.39 4.22
CA GLU A 328 -19.47 -4.32 5.24
C GLU A 328 -19.75 -3.87 6.67
N ILE A 329 -19.76 -2.56 6.93
CA ILE A 329 -19.99 -2.00 8.27
C ILE A 329 -21.43 -1.55 8.49
N GLY A 330 -22.26 -1.48 7.42
CA GLY A 330 -23.69 -1.17 7.48
C GLY A 330 -24.03 0.28 7.82
N THR A 331 -23.03 1.16 7.91
CA THR A 331 -23.16 2.59 8.19
C THR A 331 -22.10 3.36 7.39
N THR A 332 -22.03 4.69 7.52
CA THR A 332 -20.96 5.46 6.90
C THR A 332 -19.66 5.30 7.68
N PRO A 333 -18.48 5.35 7.04
CA PRO A 333 -17.19 5.41 7.73
C PRO A 333 -17.12 6.55 8.76
N TRP A 334 -17.72 7.71 8.42
CA TRP A 334 -17.81 8.87 9.28
C TRP A 334 -18.54 8.56 10.60
N GLU A 335 -19.78 8.06 10.54
CA GLU A 335 -20.57 7.68 11.72
C GLU A 335 -19.83 6.63 12.55
N LYS A 336 -19.31 5.59 11.88
CA LYS A 336 -18.61 4.51 12.55
C LYS A 336 -17.36 4.98 13.31
N TRP A 337 -16.62 5.94 12.76
CA TRP A 337 -15.47 6.54 13.44
C TRP A 337 -15.94 7.31 14.68
N HIS A 338 -16.91 8.19 14.54
CA HIS A 338 -17.38 9.02 15.65
C HIS A 338 -18.01 8.20 16.79
N ASP A 339 -18.73 7.13 16.47
CA ASP A 339 -19.31 6.24 17.47
C ASP A 339 -18.26 5.50 18.31
N LEU A 340 -17.11 5.19 17.73
CA LEU A 340 -16.14 4.30 18.35
C LEU A 340 -14.86 4.99 18.84
N ILE A 341 -14.54 6.20 18.37
CA ILE A 341 -13.25 6.87 18.68
C ILE A 341 -13.10 7.16 20.18
N GLY A 342 -14.20 7.37 20.89
CA GLY A 342 -14.19 7.61 22.34
C GLY A 342 -13.50 6.50 23.13
N ALA A 343 -13.68 5.24 22.70
CA ALA A 343 -13.01 4.09 23.32
C ALA A 343 -11.50 4.02 23.03
N SER A 344 -11.02 4.75 22.04
CA SER A 344 -9.63 4.78 21.58
C SER A 344 -8.96 6.15 21.81
N SER A 345 -9.56 7.01 22.64
CA SER A 345 -9.05 8.37 22.89
C SER A 345 -7.62 8.40 23.41
N GLY A 346 -7.16 7.35 24.12
CA GLY A 346 -5.77 7.21 24.56
C GLY A 346 -4.74 7.10 23.41
N ARG A 347 -5.20 6.90 22.17
CA ARG A 347 -4.34 6.89 20.96
C ARG A 347 -4.24 8.25 20.28
N LEU A 348 -4.91 9.27 20.80
CA LEU A 348 -4.81 10.65 20.36
C LEU A 348 -3.70 11.36 21.14
N PHE A 349 -2.46 11.01 20.84
CA PHE A 349 -1.28 11.60 21.49
C PHE A 349 -1.15 13.11 21.20
N PRO A 350 -0.44 13.86 22.07
CA PRO A 350 -0.13 15.26 21.79
C PRO A 350 0.57 15.42 20.43
N ARG A 351 0.20 16.44 19.68
CA ARG A 351 0.74 16.71 18.33
C ARG A 351 2.26 16.65 18.29
N LYS A 352 2.94 17.29 19.23
CA LYS A 352 4.40 17.31 19.31
C LYS A 352 5.02 15.93 19.45
N HIS A 353 4.39 15.03 20.22
CA HIS A 353 4.86 13.65 20.37
C HIS A 353 4.87 12.91 19.03
N ILE A 354 3.78 13.06 18.25
CA ILE A 354 3.64 12.43 16.94
C ILE A 354 4.64 13.04 15.94
N GLU A 355 4.77 14.37 15.93
CA GLU A 355 5.71 15.09 15.06
C GLU A 355 7.16 14.66 15.33
N ASP A 356 7.55 14.57 16.60
CA ASP A 356 8.91 14.17 16.97
C ASP A 356 9.16 12.68 16.72
N GLY A 357 8.15 11.83 16.91
CA GLY A 357 8.24 10.38 16.66
C GLY A 357 8.36 10.06 15.17
N LEU A 358 7.61 10.74 14.31
CA LEU A 358 7.55 10.52 12.87
C LEU A 358 8.56 11.40 12.11
N ARG A 359 9.82 11.38 12.51
CA ARG A 359 10.95 12.02 11.80
C ARG A 359 11.84 10.96 11.17
N LEU A 360 12.47 11.32 10.07
CA LEU A 360 13.50 10.52 9.42
C LEU A 360 14.81 10.64 10.19
N THR A 361 15.52 9.54 10.30
CA THR A 361 16.88 9.50 10.82
C THR A 361 17.86 9.66 9.65
N VAL A 362 18.63 10.73 9.64
CA VAL A 362 19.64 11.01 8.61
C VAL A 362 20.99 11.14 9.27
N GLU A 363 22.00 10.50 8.73
CA GLU A 363 23.38 10.68 9.16
C GLU A 363 24.06 11.75 8.30
N GLY A 364 24.84 12.60 8.93
CA GLY A 364 25.57 13.66 8.25
C GLY A 364 26.95 13.87 8.88
N ASP A 365 27.94 14.18 8.04
CA ASP A 365 29.27 14.51 8.50
C ASP A 365 29.32 16.00 8.91
N VAL A 366 29.94 16.27 10.04
CA VAL A 366 30.08 17.64 10.55
C VAL A 366 31.23 18.31 9.82
N THR A 367 30.92 19.37 9.09
CA THR A 367 31.90 20.21 8.41
C THR A 367 32.06 21.54 9.16
N ARG A 368 33.01 22.36 8.72
CA ARG A 368 33.20 23.72 9.27
C ARG A 368 31.99 24.64 8.99
N GLU A 369 31.14 24.28 8.03
CA GLU A 369 29.90 25.00 7.68
C GLU A 369 28.67 24.46 8.41
N GLY A 370 28.81 23.37 9.18
CA GLY A 370 27.75 22.62 9.80
C GLY A 370 27.50 21.29 9.12
N VAL A 371 26.29 20.76 9.23
CA VAL A 371 25.88 19.48 8.64
C VAL A 371 24.94 19.75 7.47
N SER A 372 25.19 19.10 6.33
CA SER A 372 24.36 19.20 5.13
C SER A 372 23.29 18.12 5.12
N VAL A 373 22.02 18.52 4.89
CA VAL A 373 20.88 17.62 4.66
C VAL A 373 20.10 18.17 3.46
N ASP A 374 19.93 17.37 2.42
CA ASP A 374 19.21 17.73 1.19
C ASP A 374 19.64 19.08 0.59
N GLY A 375 20.96 19.32 0.57
CA GLY A 375 21.55 20.56 0.06
C GLY A 375 21.36 21.79 0.95
N ARG A 376 20.84 21.61 2.17
CA ARG A 376 20.67 22.64 3.19
C ARG A 376 21.68 22.44 4.31
N TYR A 377 22.23 23.50 4.84
CA TYR A 377 23.15 23.44 5.96
C TYR A 377 22.45 23.75 7.26
N TYR A 378 22.74 22.95 8.28
CA TYR A 378 22.28 23.14 9.65
C TYR A 378 23.48 23.33 10.57
N ASN A 379 23.40 24.31 11.47
CA ASN A 379 24.49 24.62 12.38
C ASN A 379 23.98 24.92 13.80
N GLY A 380 24.85 24.75 14.79
CA GLY A 380 24.57 25.05 16.20
C GLY A 380 25.83 24.84 17.05
N ASP A 381 25.85 25.51 18.23
CA ASP A 381 26.99 25.45 19.15
C ASP A 381 27.31 24.02 19.62
N CYS A 382 26.33 23.12 19.61
CA CYS A 382 26.51 21.72 19.97
C CYS A 382 27.40 20.92 19.01
N LEU A 383 27.73 21.46 17.84
CA LEU A 383 28.68 20.86 16.89
C LEU A 383 30.14 21.26 17.15
N ASN A 384 30.39 22.16 18.12
CA ASN A 384 31.74 22.60 18.44
C ASN A 384 32.58 21.42 18.93
N GLY A 385 33.73 21.20 18.30
CA GLY A 385 34.63 20.08 18.60
C GLY A 385 34.29 18.76 17.93
N LEU A 386 33.23 18.70 17.11
CA LEU A 386 32.79 17.49 16.39
C LEU A 386 33.08 17.57 14.89
N VAL A 387 33.87 18.55 14.43
CA VAL A 387 34.23 18.64 12.99
C VAL A 387 34.96 17.37 12.58
N GLU A 388 34.56 16.78 11.45
CA GLU A 388 34.98 15.47 10.91
C GLU A 388 34.29 14.26 11.57
N ASP A 389 33.50 14.46 12.65
CA ASP A 389 32.65 13.40 13.22
C ASP A 389 31.32 13.27 12.45
N ARG A 390 30.68 12.12 12.62
CA ARG A 390 29.36 11.84 12.08
C ARG A 390 28.29 12.02 13.15
N VAL A 391 27.22 12.73 12.82
CA VAL A 391 26.07 12.94 13.69
C VAL A 391 24.80 12.43 13.07
N THR A 392 23.86 12.03 13.91
CA THR A 392 22.52 11.61 13.52
C THR A 392 21.54 12.76 13.70
N LEU A 393 20.76 13.04 12.69
CA LEU A 393 19.78 14.11 12.65
C LEU A 393 18.37 13.55 12.51
N LEU A 394 17.40 14.18 13.13
CA LEU A 394 15.98 13.84 12.92
C LEU A 394 15.32 14.95 12.12
N VAL A 395 14.93 14.63 10.88
CA VAL A 395 14.35 15.59 9.92
C VAL A 395 12.91 15.23 9.59
N THR A 396 12.09 16.24 9.32
CA THR A 396 10.72 16.04 8.85
C THR A 396 10.73 15.77 7.35
N PRO A 397 10.12 14.66 6.87
CA PRO A 397 10.01 14.44 5.45
C PRO A 397 9.14 15.53 4.79
N ASP A 398 9.47 15.91 3.56
CA ASP A 398 8.77 16.90 2.71
C ASP A 398 8.71 18.33 3.26
N GLU A 399 9.32 18.59 4.42
CA GLU A 399 9.31 19.91 5.05
C GLU A 399 10.73 20.49 5.16
N CYS A 400 10.82 21.81 5.24
CA CYS A 400 12.05 22.50 5.56
C CYS A 400 12.06 22.85 7.06
N ASP A 401 12.56 21.96 7.88
CA ASP A 401 12.70 22.23 9.31
C ASP A 401 13.61 23.43 9.55
N GLN A 402 13.17 24.39 10.34
CA GLN A 402 14.01 25.49 10.81
C GLN A 402 14.96 25.04 11.93
N ILE A 403 14.54 24.02 12.68
CA ILE A 403 15.30 23.47 13.82
C ILE A 403 15.16 21.95 13.79
N ILE A 404 16.32 21.27 13.80
CA ILE A 404 16.41 19.81 13.82
C ILE A 404 17.19 19.32 15.04
N PRO A 405 16.73 18.24 15.72
CA PRO A 405 17.49 17.59 16.78
C PRO A 405 18.72 16.87 16.22
N ALA A 406 19.85 17.00 16.94
CA ALA A 406 21.10 16.31 16.60
C ALA A 406 21.54 15.38 17.73
N TYR A 407 22.08 14.23 17.33
CA TYR A 407 22.56 13.18 18.22
C TYR A 407 23.98 12.78 17.80
N HIS A 408 24.82 12.51 18.77
CA HIS A 408 26.15 11.96 18.55
C HIS A 408 26.30 10.71 19.41
N ARG A 409 26.69 9.58 18.81
CA ARG A 409 26.82 8.27 19.49
C ARG A 409 25.58 7.85 20.28
N GLY A 410 24.39 8.19 19.78
CA GLY A 410 23.09 7.87 20.42
C GLY A 410 22.62 8.87 21.47
N GLU A 411 23.44 9.82 21.88
CA GLU A 411 23.09 10.86 22.86
C GLU A 411 22.67 12.15 22.15
N LYS A 412 21.62 12.79 22.64
CA LYS A 412 21.17 14.09 22.12
C LYS A 412 22.16 15.16 22.51
N ILE A 413 22.84 15.75 21.51
CA ILE A 413 23.81 16.84 21.73
C ILE A 413 23.16 18.23 21.70
N GLY A 414 22.00 18.37 21.03
CA GLY A 414 21.31 19.66 20.96
C GLY A 414 20.36 19.75 19.78
N ASN A 415 20.07 20.99 19.41
CA ASN A 415 19.27 21.31 18.23
C ASN A 415 20.10 22.16 17.27
N LEU A 416 20.07 21.82 16.00
CA LEU A 416 20.68 22.61 14.94
C LEU A 416 19.63 23.51 14.31
N ARG A 417 20.04 24.68 13.86
CA ARG A 417 19.20 25.61 13.11
C ARG A 417 19.59 25.61 11.64
N LEU A 418 18.60 25.80 10.78
CA LEU A 418 18.85 26.01 9.37
C LEU A 418 19.75 27.23 9.20
N ALA A 419 20.93 27.01 8.66
CA ALA A 419 21.90 28.06 8.41
C ALA A 419 21.41 28.93 7.23
N ASN A 420 21.22 30.20 7.48
CA ASN A 420 21.00 31.15 6.41
C ASN A 420 22.36 31.55 5.84
N LYS A 421 22.76 30.95 4.72
CA LYS A 421 24.08 31.11 4.10
C LYS A 421 24.53 32.58 4.02
N VAL A 422 23.59 33.48 3.74
CA VAL A 422 23.86 34.92 3.64
C VAL A 422 24.13 35.54 5.02
N VAL A 423 23.37 35.15 6.05
CA VAL A 423 23.53 35.64 7.41
C VAL A 423 24.80 35.08 8.06
N ASP A 424 25.10 33.82 7.78
CA ASP A 424 26.30 33.15 8.32
C ASP A 424 27.57 33.64 7.66
N GLU A 425 27.59 33.93 6.36
CA GLU A 425 28.70 34.59 5.67
C GLU A 425 28.93 36.01 6.20
N ILE A 426 27.86 36.74 6.53
CA ILE A 426 27.94 38.07 7.16
C ILE A 426 28.47 37.95 8.58
N ASN A 427 27.99 36.98 9.35
CA ASN A 427 28.43 36.76 10.74
C ASN A 427 29.87 36.27 10.82
N ALA A 428 30.27 35.34 9.96
CA ALA A 428 31.67 34.89 9.83
C ALA A 428 32.57 36.02 9.39
N GLY A 429 32.11 36.86 8.46
CA GLY A 429 32.80 38.09 8.08
C GLY A 429 32.92 39.11 9.21
N ARG A 430 31.91 39.26 10.04
CA ARG A 430 31.91 40.12 11.26
C ARG A 430 32.84 39.58 12.31
N LEU A 431 32.80 38.25 12.58
CA LEU A 431 33.71 37.60 13.54
C LEU A 431 35.19 37.69 13.10
N SER A 432 35.48 37.41 11.84
CA SER A 432 36.83 37.56 11.28
C SER A 432 37.34 38.96 11.31
N ARG A 433 36.42 39.96 11.18
CA ARG A 433 36.75 41.37 11.28
C ARG A 433 37.00 41.77 12.75
N ALA A 434 36.17 41.27 13.69
CA ALA A 434 36.33 41.49 15.11
C ALA A 434 37.62 40.89 15.65
N LEU A 435 37.94 39.64 15.24
CA LEU A 435 39.23 38.98 15.62
C LEU A 435 40.43 39.73 15.07
N ARG A 436 40.41 40.24 13.83
CA ARG A 436 41.45 41.07 13.27
C ARG A 436 41.61 42.41 14.02
N LEU A 437 40.47 43.02 14.44
CA LEU A 437 40.52 44.23 15.24
C LEU A 437 41.04 43.99 16.66
N LEU A 438 40.72 42.83 17.26
CA LEU A 438 41.25 42.42 18.55
C LEU A 438 42.76 42.17 18.48
N LYS A 439 43.22 41.44 17.42
CA LYS A 439 44.67 41.24 17.19
C LYS A 439 45.39 42.54 16.95
N PHE A 440 44.83 43.43 16.12
CA PHE A 440 45.36 44.77 15.88
C PHE A 440 45.40 45.63 17.15
N ARG A 441 44.37 45.53 18.04
CA ARG A 441 44.38 46.17 19.35
C ARG A 441 45.50 45.61 20.26
N GLY A 442 45.71 44.28 20.24
CA GLY A 442 46.81 43.65 20.98
C GLY A 442 48.19 44.15 20.48
N GLU A 443 48.40 44.16 19.17
CA GLU A 443 49.61 44.68 18.55
C GLU A 443 49.81 46.19 18.84
N LEU A 444 48.73 46.94 18.95
CA LEU A 444 48.77 48.37 19.33
C LEU A 444 49.06 48.55 20.82
N ALA A 445 48.52 47.67 21.68
CA ALA A 445 48.79 47.70 23.12
C ALA A 445 50.25 47.33 23.39
N GLU A 446 50.77 46.31 22.76
CA GLU A 446 52.20 45.95 22.88
C GLU A 446 53.11 47.11 22.43
N LYS A 447 52.80 47.75 21.31
CA LYS A 447 53.56 48.90 20.81
C LYS A 447 53.41 50.14 21.71
N LEU A 448 52.27 50.32 22.37
CA LEU A 448 52.07 51.41 23.34
C LEU A 448 52.84 51.15 24.65
N ASP A 449 52.99 49.89 25.04
CA ASP A 449 53.79 49.52 26.23
C ASP A 449 55.31 49.61 25.96
N GLU A 450 55.72 49.47 24.72
CA GLU A 450 57.11 49.66 24.26
C GLU A 450 57.48 51.13 24.06
N MET A 451 56.51 52.08 24.03
CA MET A 451 56.79 53.48 23.86
C MET A 451 57.19 54.12 25.19
N PRO A 452 58.22 54.97 25.22
CA PRO A 452 58.59 55.72 26.41
C PRO A 452 57.45 56.65 26.84
N GLU A 453 57.29 56.87 28.15
CA GLU A 453 56.16 57.61 28.75
C GLU A 453 55.90 58.98 28.13
N SER A 454 56.92 59.64 27.55
CA SER A 454 56.79 60.91 26.84
C SER A 454 56.03 60.83 25.52
N GLY A 455 55.81 59.66 24.97
CA GLY A 455 55.08 59.43 23.67
C GLY A 455 53.63 59.00 23.82
N ARG A 456 53.15 58.75 25.04
CA ARG A 456 51.81 58.22 25.27
C ARG A 456 50.69 59.27 25.12
N GLN A 457 50.98 60.55 24.90
CA GLN A 457 50.00 61.62 24.78
C GLN A 457 49.60 62.01 23.36
N GLU A 458 50.21 61.42 22.33
CA GLU A 458 49.79 61.71 20.94
C GLU A 458 48.65 60.74 20.53
N THR A 459 47.46 61.29 20.48
CA THR A 459 46.23 60.63 20.05
C THR A 459 46.39 60.01 18.63
N VAL A 460 46.19 58.69 18.51
CA VAL A 460 46.09 57.98 17.25
C VAL A 460 45.09 58.68 16.30
N LYS A 461 45.57 59.35 15.31
CA LYS A 461 44.73 60.09 14.35
C LYS A 461 43.71 59.18 13.67
N PRO A 462 42.47 59.60 13.50
CA PRO A 462 41.36 58.81 12.91
C PRO A 462 41.61 58.29 11.49
N ALA A 463 42.64 58.75 10.80
CA ALA A 463 43.02 58.37 9.42
C ALA A 463 43.47 56.92 9.31
N VAL A 464 44.06 56.31 10.35
CA VAL A 464 44.52 54.89 10.30
C VAL A 464 43.37 53.90 10.34
N VAL A 465 42.29 54.26 11.06
CA VAL A 465 41.07 53.46 11.14
C VAL A 465 40.34 53.43 9.78
N ARG A 466 40.36 54.58 9.04
CA ARG A 466 39.75 54.69 7.73
C ARG A 466 40.50 53.87 6.67
N LYS A 467 41.82 53.68 6.78
CA LYS A 467 42.62 52.89 5.83
C LYS A 467 42.39 51.35 6.00
N ALA A 468 42.21 50.88 7.21
CA ALA A 468 41.89 49.49 7.50
C ALA A 468 40.48 49.11 7.02
N VAL A 469 39.51 50.02 7.12
CA VAL A 469 38.12 49.81 6.63
C VAL A 469 38.04 49.90 5.11
N ARG A 470 38.90 50.67 4.43
CA ARG A 470 38.91 50.74 2.94
C ARG A 470 39.56 49.53 2.29
N ALA A 471 40.49 48.81 2.93
CA ALA A 471 41.18 47.66 2.37
C ALA A 471 40.28 46.38 2.29
N THR A 472 39.05 46.42 2.80
CA THR A 472 38.15 45.27 2.86
C THR A 472 36.90 45.40 1.95
N LYS A 473 36.92 46.26 0.91
CA LYS A 473 35.83 46.22 -0.09
C LYS A 473 36.01 44.97 -0.98
N PRO A 474 35.04 44.06 -1.04
CA PRO A 474 35.12 42.89 -1.92
C PRO A 474 35.16 43.31 -3.38
N LYS A 475 36.09 42.76 -4.16
CA LYS A 475 36.07 42.86 -5.62
C LYS A 475 34.76 42.26 -6.13
N LYS A 476 33.93 43.09 -6.79
CA LYS A 476 32.76 42.63 -7.56
C LYS A 476 33.21 41.63 -8.61
N ARG A 477 32.98 40.35 -8.42
CA ARG A 477 32.99 39.38 -9.52
C ARG A 477 31.65 39.52 -10.26
N GLY A 478 31.71 39.98 -11.48
CA GLY A 478 30.56 40.03 -12.38
C GLY A 478 30.16 38.63 -12.79
N GLY A 479 29.12 38.09 -12.15
CA GLY A 479 28.40 36.90 -12.56
C GLY A 479 27.00 37.34 -13.01
N LYS A 480 26.64 37.05 -14.24
CA LYS A 480 25.27 37.27 -14.74
C LYS A 480 24.28 36.47 -13.93
N PRO A 481 23.11 37.00 -13.53
CA PRO A 481 22.12 36.21 -12.82
C PRO A 481 21.48 35.19 -13.76
N SER A 482 21.53 33.91 -13.38
CA SER A 482 20.72 32.87 -14.00
C SER A 482 19.25 33.08 -13.63
N LYS A 483 18.41 33.14 -14.66
CA LYS A 483 16.96 33.16 -14.51
C LYS A 483 16.46 31.79 -14.03
N SER A 484 16.27 31.61 -12.74
CA SER A 484 15.36 30.57 -12.21
C SER A 484 15.15 30.79 -10.72
N ALA A 485 14.26 31.68 -10.32
CA ALA A 485 13.63 31.68 -9.02
C ALA A 485 12.49 32.72 -9.03
N ARG A 486 11.39 32.34 -9.63
CA ARG A 486 10.06 32.93 -9.32
C ARG A 486 9.05 31.82 -9.59
N LEU A 487 8.45 31.41 -8.52
CA LEU A 487 7.10 30.86 -8.39
C LEU A 487 7.08 29.72 -7.37
N SER A 488 6.75 30.08 -6.15
CA SER A 488 5.84 29.29 -5.31
C SER A 488 5.61 30.04 -3.99
N ARG A 489 4.66 30.93 -4.02
CA ARG A 489 3.83 31.30 -2.86
C ARG A 489 2.41 31.12 -3.33
N GLU A 490 1.74 30.26 -2.62
CA GLU A 490 0.31 30.16 -2.30
C GLU A 490 -0.07 28.67 -2.21
N THR A 491 -0.21 28.36 -0.97
CA THR A 491 -1.38 27.86 -0.22
C THR A 491 -1.83 26.43 -0.38
N CYS A 492 -2.00 25.91 0.65
CA CYS A 492 -2.82 25.00 1.46
C CYS A 492 -2.06 23.80 1.97
#